data_6cc5785c0c85b3b599825f157316c464
#
_entry.id   6cc5785c0c85b3b599825f157316c464
#
_cell.length_a   1.000
_cell.length_b   1.000
_cell.length_c   1.000
_cell.angle_alpha   90.00
_cell.angle_beta   90.00
_cell.angle_gamma   90.00
#
_symmetry.space_group_name_H-M   'P 1'
#
loop_
_entity.id
_entity.type
_entity.pdbx_description
1 polymer ?
#
loop_
_entity_poly.entity_id
_entity_poly.type
_entity_poly.pdbx_seq_one_letter_code
_entity_poly.pdbx_strand_id
1 'polypeptide(L)'
;MPMEPAHPQDIPGRAAMLGRRADLRLCLRYCRNEGIVAMPIVTMALPGSMALSALVTKGYPLPATLIGVLGSLPFVGNFLQLFVSPFLLRWSPPKAVTLAAEWLHLASWVALGLMMPWIPRGSPVQAGAWIVTWFFVSSCFGAVAGVSWSTWIEEWVPARIRGKFFGRRNQILQLSTVCFLMVSGWVLSRWEYSVAAFQAVIFGSAFLRIFSLRWQWKSPTRPHRAPPAAHESFGGQIDVIRGSGSFLAFVVFGAVWSFAANCFGPFYTVFMFDRVGFSALDVGVVTALSQVGGALSLPAWGRLLDRYGNKSVMVFSLLLWQLSMFLWCFVDAGNRAILYGLWTWIGATSAGFVLGQFTILLRLIPSAAKKLAIGFNLAMSSLVAAVAPILGGWVLSNAPAGWGGPLQVYHICFMVQPIVALAGAFLLLRVREPAASPFSRVVGAMRNIRTLGGVLGLSFLVNYVFVERTDRQERPQVGPR
;
A
#
# COMPACT_ATOMS: atom_id res chain seq x y z
N MET A 1 59.12 44.05 -9.79
CA MET A 1 57.68 44.10 -9.40
C MET A 1 57.28 42.75 -8.89
N PRO A 2 57.03 42.60 -7.63
CA PRO A 2 56.52 41.34 -7.09
C PRO A 2 55.04 41.26 -7.43
N MET A 3 54.58 40.10 -7.98
CA MET A 3 53.15 39.75 -8.17
C MET A 3 52.51 39.58 -6.80
N GLU A 4 51.46 40.36 -6.51
CA GLU A 4 50.59 40.18 -5.38
C GLU A 4 49.93 38.80 -5.46
N PRO A 5 49.82 38.05 -4.35
CA PRO A 5 49.08 36.80 -4.32
C PRO A 5 47.58 37.10 -4.47
N ALA A 6 46.96 36.51 -5.50
CA ALA A 6 45.53 36.61 -5.74
C ALA A 6 44.76 36.19 -4.48
N HIS A 7 43.96 37.08 -3.93
CA HIS A 7 42.96 36.79 -2.90
C HIS A 7 42.13 35.57 -3.33
N PRO A 8 41.86 34.65 -2.43
CA PRO A 8 40.91 33.54 -2.72
C PRO A 8 39.53 34.16 -2.91
N GLN A 9 39.22 34.49 -4.18
CA GLN A 9 37.87 34.89 -4.57
C GLN A 9 36.93 33.82 -4.05
N ASP A 10 36.03 34.21 -3.15
CA ASP A 10 34.88 33.42 -2.73
C ASP A 10 34.21 32.85 -3.97
N ILE A 11 34.34 31.53 -4.18
CA ILE A 11 33.75 30.84 -5.31
C ILE A 11 32.22 30.89 -5.06
N PRO A 12 31.46 31.71 -5.82
CA PRO A 12 30.01 31.87 -5.60
C PRO A 12 29.25 30.51 -5.61
N GLY A 13 29.88 29.50 -6.23
CA GLY A 13 29.37 28.13 -6.25
C GLY A 13 29.42 27.37 -4.93
N ARG A 14 30.38 27.67 -4.03
CA ARG A 14 30.54 26.88 -2.79
C ARG A 14 29.46 27.21 -1.74
N ALA A 15 29.14 28.48 -1.56
CA ALA A 15 28.06 28.94 -0.68
C ALA A 15 26.70 28.46 -1.20
N ALA A 16 26.45 28.56 -2.51
CA ALA A 16 25.24 28.04 -3.16
C ALA A 16 25.09 26.48 -3.05
N MET A 17 26.20 25.74 -3.15
CA MET A 17 26.23 24.32 -2.96
C MET A 17 25.95 23.91 -1.49
N LEU A 18 26.50 24.63 -0.52
CA LEU A 18 26.27 24.42 0.90
C LEU A 18 24.80 24.71 1.25
N GLY A 19 24.21 25.79 0.75
CA GLY A 19 22.79 26.09 0.90
C GLY A 19 21.88 24.98 0.33
N ARG A 20 22.17 24.53 -0.91
CA ARG A 20 21.43 23.42 -1.52
C ARG A 20 21.50 22.10 -0.74
N ARG A 21 22.65 21.80 -0.10
CA ARG A 21 22.80 20.62 0.75
C ARG A 21 22.03 20.76 2.07
N ALA A 22 22.01 21.96 2.66
CA ALA A 22 21.23 22.24 3.86
C ALA A 22 19.73 22.11 3.59
N ASP A 23 19.23 22.70 2.51
CA ASP A 23 17.84 22.62 2.08
C ASP A 23 17.40 21.17 1.81
N LEU A 24 18.27 20.37 1.15
CA LEU A 24 17.99 18.95 0.93
C LEU A 24 17.86 18.19 2.24
N ARG A 25 18.79 18.38 3.19
CA ARG A 25 18.71 17.70 4.50
C ARG A 25 17.45 18.11 5.25
N LEU A 26 17.07 19.38 5.20
CA LEU A 26 15.87 19.89 5.84
C LEU A 26 14.61 19.31 5.21
N CYS A 27 14.53 19.29 3.87
CA CYS A 27 13.43 18.69 3.14
C CYS A 27 13.25 17.19 3.45
N LEU A 28 14.35 16.41 3.45
CA LEU A 28 14.33 14.99 3.80
C LEU A 28 13.86 14.75 5.25
N ARG A 29 14.32 15.59 6.19
CA ARG A 29 13.88 15.53 7.59
C ARG A 29 12.39 15.84 7.72
N TYR A 30 11.91 16.90 7.05
CA TYR A 30 10.49 17.26 7.07
C TYR A 30 9.63 16.19 6.39
N CYS A 31 10.04 15.67 5.24
CA CYS A 31 9.36 14.58 4.52
C CYS A 31 9.22 13.31 5.38
N ARG A 32 10.21 12.99 6.21
CA ARG A 32 10.12 11.88 7.15
C ARG A 32 9.13 12.19 8.29
N ASN A 33 9.29 13.34 8.93
CA ASN A 33 8.52 13.70 10.12
C ASN A 33 7.03 13.91 9.78
N GLU A 34 6.74 14.56 8.63
CA GLU A 34 5.37 14.75 8.15
C GLU A 34 4.69 13.41 7.91
N GLY A 35 5.41 12.46 7.28
CA GLY A 35 4.87 11.13 7.01
C GLY A 35 4.47 10.39 8.28
N ILE A 36 5.29 10.43 9.34
CA ILE A 36 5.01 9.76 10.61
C ILE A 36 3.64 10.18 11.18
N VAL A 37 3.39 11.47 11.26
CA VAL A 37 2.14 11.99 11.84
C VAL A 37 0.97 12.04 10.85
N ALA A 38 1.22 11.84 9.55
CA ALA A 38 0.19 11.68 8.55
C ALA A 38 -0.43 10.26 8.53
N MET A 39 0.33 9.24 8.97
CA MET A 39 -0.10 7.83 8.86
C MET A 39 -1.46 7.53 9.48
N PRO A 40 -1.88 8.09 10.63
CA PRO A 40 -3.20 7.85 11.19
C PRO A 40 -4.33 8.11 10.19
N ILE A 41 -4.39 9.30 9.61
CA ILE A 41 -5.45 9.65 8.66
C ILE A 41 -5.32 8.90 7.33
N VAL A 42 -4.09 8.67 6.87
CA VAL A 42 -3.82 7.87 5.65
C VAL A 42 -4.29 6.43 5.83
N THR A 43 -4.01 5.82 7.00
CA THR A 43 -4.44 4.45 7.30
C THR A 43 -5.97 4.34 7.39
N MET A 44 -6.64 5.35 7.98
CA MET A 44 -8.11 5.39 8.05
C MET A 44 -8.74 5.46 6.65
N ALA A 45 -8.14 6.20 5.73
CA ALA A 45 -8.65 6.42 4.38
C ALA A 45 -8.49 5.20 3.44
N LEU A 46 -7.80 4.15 3.86
CA LEU A 46 -7.65 2.94 3.02
C LEU A 46 -8.97 2.15 2.96
N PRO A 47 -9.36 1.63 1.78
CA PRO A 47 -10.51 0.75 1.65
C PRO A 47 -10.30 -0.51 2.51
N GLY A 48 -11.33 -0.91 3.27
CA GLY A 48 -11.25 -2.06 4.17
C GLY A 48 -10.36 -1.84 5.41
N SER A 49 -9.93 -0.59 5.69
CA SER A 49 -9.22 -0.28 6.95
C SER A 49 -10.07 -0.63 8.17
N MET A 50 -9.41 -0.98 9.27
CA MET A 50 -10.07 -1.31 10.53
C MET A 50 -11.08 -0.23 10.96
N ALA A 51 -10.68 1.05 10.94
CA ALA A 51 -11.52 2.14 11.41
C ALA A 51 -12.74 2.38 10.50
N LEU A 52 -12.54 2.35 9.15
CA LEU A 52 -13.66 2.50 8.20
C LEU A 52 -14.59 1.28 8.26
N SER A 53 -14.05 0.07 8.35
CA SER A 53 -14.87 -1.15 8.47
C SER A 53 -15.64 -1.16 9.79
N ALA A 54 -15.04 -0.76 10.92
CA ALA A 54 -15.76 -0.60 12.19
C ALA A 54 -16.87 0.45 12.09
N LEU A 55 -16.61 1.55 11.38
CA LEU A 55 -17.61 2.61 11.18
C LEU A 55 -18.87 2.08 10.46
N VAL A 56 -18.67 1.28 9.38
CA VAL A 56 -19.78 0.80 8.54
C VAL A 56 -20.38 -0.53 9.00
N THR A 57 -19.84 -1.16 10.04
CA THR A 57 -20.39 -2.40 10.64
C THR A 57 -20.95 -2.15 12.02
N LYS A 58 -20.21 -1.46 12.89
CA LYS A 58 -20.59 -1.24 14.30
C LYS A 58 -21.14 0.16 14.56
N GLY A 59 -20.61 1.20 13.89
CA GLY A 59 -21.06 2.59 14.06
C GLY A 59 -22.38 2.87 13.33
N TYR A 60 -22.40 2.61 12.04
CA TYR A 60 -23.52 2.78 11.13
C TYR A 60 -23.65 1.52 10.26
N PRO A 61 -24.38 0.48 10.69
CA PRO A 61 -24.49 -0.78 9.96
C PRO A 61 -25.04 -0.56 8.54
N LEU A 62 -24.18 -0.72 7.54
CA LEU A 62 -24.52 -0.55 6.13
C LEU A 62 -24.69 -1.92 5.44
N PRO A 63 -25.57 -2.03 4.44
CA PRO A 63 -25.67 -3.22 3.61
C PRO A 63 -24.39 -3.44 2.78
N ALA A 64 -24.09 -4.68 2.43
CA ALA A 64 -22.87 -5.05 1.73
C ALA A 64 -22.71 -4.31 0.39
N THR A 65 -23.81 -4.01 -0.31
CA THR A 65 -23.78 -3.17 -1.53
C THR A 65 -23.13 -1.82 -1.29
N LEU A 66 -23.52 -1.10 -0.22
CA LEU A 66 -22.95 0.22 0.10
C LEU A 66 -21.52 0.12 0.59
N ILE A 67 -21.17 -0.96 1.31
CA ILE A 67 -19.78 -1.24 1.70
C ILE A 67 -18.92 -1.49 0.45
N GLY A 68 -19.45 -2.20 -0.53
CA GLY A 68 -18.78 -2.38 -1.83
C GLY A 68 -18.55 -1.07 -2.57
N VAL A 69 -19.56 -0.20 -2.61
CA VAL A 69 -19.42 1.15 -3.18
C VAL A 69 -18.34 1.94 -2.45
N LEU A 70 -18.35 1.96 -1.11
CA LEU A 70 -17.31 2.63 -0.33
C LEU A 70 -15.91 2.08 -0.63
N GLY A 71 -15.77 0.77 -0.75
CA GLY A 71 -14.51 0.12 -1.12
C GLY A 71 -13.99 0.52 -2.50
N SER A 72 -14.85 0.95 -3.41
CA SER A 72 -14.51 1.36 -4.78
C SER A 72 -14.02 2.83 -4.86
N LEU A 73 -14.47 3.70 -3.98
CA LEU A 73 -14.28 5.15 -4.09
C LEU A 73 -12.82 5.61 -4.16
N PRO A 74 -11.87 5.06 -3.40
CA PRO A 74 -10.46 5.44 -3.55
C PRO A 74 -9.90 5.11 -4.94
N PHE A 75 -10.37 4.04 -5.57
CA PHE A 75 -9.95 3.68 -6.94
C PHE A 75 -10.59 4.58 -7.99
N VAL A 76 -11.84 5.00 -7.78
CA VAL A 76 -12.48 6.04 -8.60
C VAL A 76 -11.69 7.35 -8.47
N GLY A 77 -11.31 7.77 -7.26
CA GLY A 77 -10.45 8.92 -7.03
C GLY A 77 -9.10 8.80 -7.76
N ASN A 78 -8.46 7.63 -7.67
CA ASN A 78 -7.22 7.33 -8.38
C ASN A 78 -7.36 7.34 -9.91
N PHE A 79 -8.52 6.98 -10.45
CA PHE A 79 -8.79 7.09 -11.87
C PHE A 79 -9.00 8.57 -12.28
N LEU A 80 -9.82 9.31 -11.54
CA LEU A 80 -10.10 10.72 -11.82
C LEU A 80 -8.85 11.61 -11.72
N GLN A 81 -7.93 11.34 -10.81
CA GLN A 81 -6.70 12.11 -10.67
C GLN A 81 -5.81 12.07 -11.92
N LEU A 82 -5.94 11.05 -12.79
CA LEU A 82 -5.18 10.98 -14.05
C LEU A 82 -5.51 12.15 -14.98
N PHE A 83 -6.71 12.70 -14.87
CA PHE A 83 -7.17 13.85 -15.66
C PHE A 83 -7.00 15.15 -14.88
N VAL A 84 -7.35 15.15 -13.58
CA VAL A 84 -7.37 16.36 -12.74
C VAL A 84 -5.97 16.82 -12.38
N SER A 85 -5.07 15.92 -12.00
CA SER A 85 -3.73 16.30 -11.54
C SER A 85 -2.86 16.95 -12.62
N PRO A 86 -2.80 16.47 -13.88
CA PRO A 86 -2.07 17.16 -14.94
C PRO A 86 -2.61 18.57 -15.23
N PHE A 87 -3.93 18.74 -15.15
CA PHE A 87 -4.56 20.03 -15.32
C PHE A 87 -4.15 21.02 -14.21
N LEU A 88 -4.24 20.60 -12.94
CA LEU A 88 -3.88 21.45 -11.81
C LEU A 88 -2.39 21.78 -11.79
N LEU A 89 -1.52 20.80 -12.08
CA LEU A 89 -0.06 20.97 -12.10
C LEU A 89 0.45 21.82 -13.27
N ARG A 90 -0.39 22.05 -14.28
CA ARG A 90 -0.07 22.99 -15.35
C ARG A 90 -0.11 24.46 -14.88
N TRP A 91 -1.03 24.76 -13.95
CA TRP A 91 -1.29 26.13 -13.48
C TRP A 91 -0.66 26.45 -12.13
N SER A 92 -0.31 25.44 -11.34
CA SER A 92 0.15 25.64 -9.96
C SER A 92 1.32 24.72 -9.63
N PRO A 93 2.29 25.18 -8.81
CA PRO A 93 3.41 24.34 -8.40
C PRO A 93 2.94 23.13 -7.58
N PRO A 94 3.60 21.96 -7.71
CA PRO A 94 3.16 20.72 -7.04
C PRO A 94 2.98 20.86 -5.54
N LYS A 95 3.84 21.63 -4.86
CA LYS A 95 3.71 21.93 -3.43
C LYS A 95 2.39 22.62 -3.07
N ALA A 96 1.97 23.62 -3.86
CA ALA A 96 0.73 24.35 -3.60
C ALA A 96 -0.50 23.45 -3.79
N VAL A 97 -0.52 22.66 -4.88
CA VAL A 97 -1.58 21.68 -5.15
C VAL A 97 -1.65 20.64 -4.03
N THR A 98 -0.49 20.12 -3.58
CA THR A 98 -0.42 19.16 -2.46
C THR A 98 -1.03 19.75 -1.19
N LEU A 99 -0.58 20.93 -0.78
CA LEU A 99 -1.07 21.59 0.44
C LEU A 99 -2.57 21.86 0.38
N ALA A 100 -3.07 22.40 -0.75
CA ALA A 100 -4.50 22.67 -0.92
C ALA A 100 -5.32 21.38 -0.85
N ALA A 101 -4.93 20.34 -1.57
CA ALA A 101 -5.63 19.05 -1.58
C ALA A 101 -5.60 18.36 -0.21
N GLU A 102 -4.49 18.44 0.52
CA GLU A 102 -4.37 17.86 1.85
C GLU A 102 -5.18 18.62 2.91
N TRP A 103 -5.26 19.95 2.83
CA TRP A 103 -6.14 20.74 3.69
C TRP A 103 -7.61 20.40 3.43
N LEU A 104 -8.02 20.26 2.16
CA LEU A 104 -9.39 19.86 1.81
C LEU A 104 -9.68 18.42 2.25
N HIS A 105 -8.72 17.51 2.11
CA HIS A 105 -8.83 16.15 2.63
C HIS A 105 -8.98 16.14 4.16
N LEU A 106 -8.16 16.91 4.89
CA LEU A 106 -8.28 17.06 6.33
C LEU A 106 -9.64 17.65 6.73
N ALA A 107 -10.07 18.72 6.05
CA ALA A 107 -11.36 19.36 6.30
C ALA A 107 -12.53 18.39 6.08
N SER A 108 -12.45 17.51 5.07
CA SER A 108 -13.47 16.47 4.83
C SER A 108 -13.58 15.49 6.01
N TRP A 109 -12.46 15.07 6.61
CA TRP A 109 -12.47 14.19 7.79
C TRP A 109 -13.01 14.89 9.04
N VAL A 110 -12.61 16.14 9.27
CA VAL A 110 -13.16 16.95 10.36
C VAL A 110 -14.66 17.15 10.18
N ALA A 111 -15.11 17.43 8.96
CA ALA A 111 -16.54 17.56 8.65
C ALA A 111 -17.29 16.27 8.97
N LEU A 112 -16.76 15.08 8.59
CA LEU A 112 -17.39 13.82 9.01
C LEU A 112 -17.51 13.73 10.52
N GLY A 113 -16.42 13.95 11.26
CA GLY A 113 -16.41 13.86 12.71
C GLY A 113 -17.46 14.77 13.34
N LEU A 114 -17.60 16.00 12.83
CA LEU A 114 -18.64 16.95 13.29
C LEU A 114 -20.05 16.48 12.91
N MET A 115 -20.27 15.95 11.73
CA MET A 115 -21.59 15.57 11.23
C MET A 115 -22.09 14.22 11.76
N MET A 116 -21.23 13.38 12.31
CA MET A 116 -21.59 12.04 12.81
C MET A 116 -22.83 12.02 13.73
N PRO A 117 -23.04 12.94 14.67
CA PRO A 117 -24.24 12.92 15.53
C PRO A 117 -25.56 13.08 14.75
N TRP A 118 -25.53 13.73 13.59
CA TRP A 118 -26.72 14.00 12.76
C TRP A 118 -26.96 12.94 11.68
N ILE A 119 -26.01 12.01 11.46
CA ILE A 119 -26.20 10.90 10.51
C ILE A 119 -27.27 9.95 11.07
N PRO A 120 -28.36 9.68 10.33
CA PRO A 120 -29.48 8.90 10.82
C PRO A 120 -29.11 7.41 10.96
N ARG A 121 -29.07 6.92 12.20
CA ARG A 121 -28.76 5.51 12.50
C ARG A 121 -29.90 4.55 12.17
N GLY A 122 -31.15 5.04 12.20
CA GLY A 122 -32.34 4.24 11.91
C GLY A 122 -32.57 3.96 10.42
N SER A 123 -31.84 4.60 9.53
CA SER A 123 -31.98 4.40 8.07
C SER A 123 -30.62 4.10 7.42
N PRO A 124 -30.27 2.81 7.23
CA PRO A 124 -28.99 2.42 6.61
C PRO A 124 -28.74 3.05 5.23
N VAL A 125 -29.81 3.26 4.45
CA VAL A 125 -29.70 3.88 3.12
C VAL A 125 -29.31 5.36 3.23
N GLN A 126 -29.94 6.12 4.14
CA GLN A 126 -29.61 7.53 4.34
C GLN A 126 -28.22 7.69 4.96
N ALA A 127 -27.89 6.90 6.00
CA ALA A 127 -26.54 6.90 6.58
C ALA A 127 -25.48 6.55 5.51
N GLY A 128 -25.79 5.56 4.67
CA GLY A 128 -24.91 5.18 3.58
C GLY A 128 -24.74 6.28 2.55
N ALA A 129 -25.79 6.99 2.15
CA ALA A 129 -25.70 8.12 1.22
C ALA A 129 -24.77 9.22 1.76
N TRP A 130 -24.90 9.59 3.05
CA TRP A 130 -24.01 10.55 3.70
C TRP A 130 -22.56 10.08 3.70
N ILE A 131 -22.29 8.85 4.14
CA ILE A 131 -20.94 8.31 4.28
C ILE A 131 -20.30 8.09 2.91
N VAL A 132 -21.05 7.60 1.90
CA VAL A 132 -20.56 7.40 0.53
C VAL A 132 -20.19 8.74 -0.12
N THR A 133 -21.09 9.74 -0.03
CA THR A 133 -20.82 11.08 -0.60
C THR A 133 -19.61 11.72 0.03
N TRP A 134 -19.54 11.70 1.36
CA TRP A 134 -18.39 12.21 2.06
C TRP A 134 -17.10 11.48 1.66
N PHE A 135 -17.09 10.15 1.64
CA PHE A 135 -15.89 9.37 1.36
C PHE A 135 -15.44 9.52 -0.10
N PHE A 136 -16.39 9.73 -1.03
CA PHE A 136 -16.07 10.07 -2.42
C PHE A 136 -15.28 11.38 -2.50
N VAL A 137 -15.79 12.44 -1.89
CA VAL A 137 -15.13 13.76 -1.87
C VAL A 137 -13.75 13.67 -1.21
N SER A 138 -13.67 12.99 -0.07
CA SER A 138 -12.40 12.74 0.64
C SER A 138 -11.40 11.96 -0.21
N SER A 139 -11.85 10.91 -0.90
CA SER A 139 -11.00 10.08 -1.78
C SER A 139 -10.44 10.87 -2.96
N CYS A 140 -11.23 11.76 -3.56
CA CYS A 140 -10.78 12.64 -4.64
C CYS A 140 -9.65 13.58 -4.16
N PHE A 141 -9.82 14.23 -3.01
CA PHE A 141 -8.77 15.09 -2.45
C PHE A 141 -7.53 14.30 -2.07
N GLY A 142 -7.69 13.13 -1.45
CA GLY A 142 -6.59 12.24 -1.09
C GLY A 142 -5.79 11.78 -2.30
N ALA A 143 -6.47 11.45 -3.41
CA ALA A 143 -5.85 11.03 -4.65
C ALA A 143 -5.01 12.15 -5.29
N VAL A 144 -5.57 13.35 -5.42
CA VAL A 144 -4.86 14.54 -5.94
C VAL A 144 -3.66 14.88 -5.06
N ALA A 145 -3.82 14.83 -3.73
CA ALA A 145 -2.74 15.07 -2.77
C ALA A 145 -1.59 14.09 -2.97
N GLY A 146 -1.89 12.79 -3.12
CA GLY A 146 -0.88 11.74 -3.28
C GLY A 146 -0.02 11.91 -4.53
N VAL A 147 -0.61 12.22 -5.69
CA VAL A 147 0.14 12.43 -6.94
C VAL A 147 0.95 13.73 -6.89
N SER A 148 0.34 14.82 -6.43
CA SER A 148 1.02 16.10 -6.33
C SER A 148 2.19 16.04 -5.35
N TRP A 149 2.02 15.35 -4.21
CA TRP A 149 3.07 15.10 -3.23
C TRP A 149 4.23 14.29 -3.83
N SER A 150 3.91 13.21 -4.55
CA SER A 150 4.93 12.38 -5.20
C SER A 150 5.75 13.19 -6.21
N THR A 151 5.09 13.99 -7.04
CA THR A 151 5.74 14.88 -8.01
C THR A 151 6.63 15.89 -7.31
N TRP A 152 6.14 16.53 -6.24
CA TRP A 152 6.91 17.50 -5.48
C TRP A 152 8.14 16.89 -4.81
N ILE A 153 8.02 15.75 -4.17
CA ILE A 153 9.14 15.11 -3.47
C ILE A 153 10.18 14.55 -4.45
N GLU A 154 9.78 14.13 -5.64
CA GLU A 154 10.72 13.72 -6.69
C GLU A 154 11.67 14.83 -7.13
N GLU A 155 11.27 16.10 -7.07
CA GLU A 155 12.13 17.25 -7.35
C GLU A 155 13.27 17.41 -6.33
N TRP A 156 13.05 16.94 -5.09
CA TRP A 156 14.00 17.08 -3.99
C TRP A 156 14.91 15.88 -3.82
N VAL A 157 14.40 14.66 -3.96
CA VAL A 157 15.14 13.45 -3.64
C VAL A 157 15.95 12.99 -4.85
N PRO A 158 17.30 13.11 -4.82
CA PRO A 158 18.15 12.66 -5.91
C PRO A 158 17.96 11.17 -6.18
N ALA A 159 17.95 10.75 -7.45
CA ALA A 159 17.75 9.37 -7.87
C ALA A 159 18.70 8.37 -7.15
N ARG A 160 19.96 8.78 -6.93
CA ARG A 160 21.00 7.96 -6.28
C ARG A 160 20.65 7.52 -4.85
N ILE A 161 19.91 8.34 -4.08
CA ILE A 161 19.58 8.05 -2.67
C ILE A 161 18.10 7.70 -2.48
N ARG A 162 17.27 7.81 -3.53
CA ARG A 162 15.82 7.69 -3.50
C ARG A 162 15.38 6.36 -2.86
N GLY A 163 15.90 5.23 -3.32
CA GLY A 163 15.54 3.91 -2.79
C GLY A 163 15.89 3.76 -1.30
N LYS A 164 17.11 4.15 -0.88
CA LYS A 164 17.54 4.07 0.51
C LYS A 164 16.72 4.97 1.42
N PHE A 165 16.42 6.19 0.97
CA PHE A 165 15.63 7.16 1.74
C PHE A 165 14.19 6.68 1.93
N PHE A 166 13.48 6.33 0.85
CA PHE A 166 12.09 5.87 0.93
C PHE A 166 11.97 4.53 1.64
N GLY A 167 12.92 3.61 1.47
CA GLY A 167 12.94 2.36 2.19
C GLY A 167 12.98 2.57 3.71
N ARG A 168 13.92 3.40 4.20
CA ARG A 168 14.02 3.73 5.63
C ARG A 168 12.81 4.55 6.13
N ARG A 169 12.32 5.49 5.32
CA ARG A 169 11.11 6.25 5.64
C ARG A 169 9.93 5.31 5.83
N ASN A 170 9.67 4.42 4.88
CA ASN A 170 8.53 3.50 4.95
C ASN A 170 8.60 2.57 6.17
N GLN A 171 9.79 2.09 6.56
CA GLN A 171 9.94 1.31 7.80
C GLN A 171 9.46 2.09 9.05
N ILE A 172 9.83 3.37 9.14
CA ILE A 172 9.41 4.23 10.26
C ILE A 172 7.90 4.51 10.20
N LEU A 173 7.36 4.73 9.00
CA LEU A 173 5.93 4.94 8.80
C LEU A 173 5.10 3.71 9.20
N GLN A 174 5.60 2.51 8.95
CA GLN A 174 4.95 1.28 9.40
C GLN A 174 4.79 1.21 10.92
N LEU A 175 5.81 1.65 11.68
CA LEU A 175 5.69 1.74 13.15
C LEU A 175 4.57 2.71 13.55
N SER A 176 4.46 3.86 12.89
CA SER A 176 3.36 4.81 13.14
C SER A 176 2.00 4.18 12.81
N THR A 177 1.90 3.43 11.73
CA THR A 177 0.68 2.67 11.39
C THR A 177 0.31 1.67 12.46
N VAL A 178 1.27 0.87 12.95
CA VAL A 178 1.04 -0.11 14.02
C VAL A 178 0.58 0.59 15.31
N CYS A 179 1.26 1.66 15.72
CA CYS A 179 0.84 2.45 16.89
C CYS A 179 -0.58 2.98 16.72
N PHE A 180 -0.93 3.52 15.55
CA PHE A 180 -2.27 3.99 15.26
C PHE A 180 -3.32 2.88 15.34
N LEU A 181 -3.05 1.71 14.75
CA LEU A 181 -3.97 0.56 14.80
C LEU A 181 -4.22 0.10 16.23
N MET A 182 -3.18 0.07 17.10
CA MET A 182 -3.33 -0.31 18.50
C MET A 182 -4.15 0.72 19.27
N VAL A 183 -3.80 2.01 19.15
CA VAL A 183 -4.49 3.07 19.89
C VAL A 183 -5.93 3.22 19.42
N SER A 184 -6.18 3.29 18.12
CA SER A 184 -7.53 3.43 17.57
C SER A 184 -8.38 2.18 17.81
N GLY A 185 -7.81 0.99 17.70
CA GLY A 185 -8.48 -0.27 18.03
C GLY A 185 -8.89 -0.33 19.50
N TRP A 186 -8.00 0.08 20.42
CA TRP A 186 -8.29 0.16 21.84
C TRP A 186 -9.40 1.17 22.15
N VAL A 187 -9.32 2.40 21.59
CA VAL A 187 -10.34 3.44 21.78
C VAL A 187 -11.71 2.96 21.30
N LEU A 188 -11.80 2.44 20.07
CA LEU A 188 -13.06 1.96 19.50
C LEU A 188 -13.66 0.80 20.30
N SER A 189 -12.83 -0.14 20.74
CA SER A 189 -13.30 -1.29 21.53
C SER A 189 -13.71 -0.87 22.94
N ARG A 190 -12.94 0.02 23.61
CA ARG A 190 -13.19 0.44 24.99
C ARG A 190 -14.42 1.33 25.13
N TRP A 191 -14.72 2.11 24.11
CA TRP A 191 -15.89 3.01 24.09
C TRP A 191 -17.02 2.46 23.22
N GLU A 192 -17.09 1.15 23.05
CA GLU A 192 -18.18 0.37 22.46
C GLU A 192 -18.69 0.95 21.12
N TYR A 193 -17.77 1.39 20.26
CA TYR A 193 -18.09 1.96 18.93
C TYR A 193 -19.07 3.15 18.98
N SER A 194 -19.07 3.88 20.07
CA SER A 194 -19.86 5.11 20.21
C SER A 194 -19.44 6.19 19.22
N VAL A 195 -20.33 7.15 18.93
CA VAL A 195 -19.97 8.33 18.11
C VAL A 195 -18.74 9.03 18.66
N ALA A 196 -18.68 9.19 19.98
CA ALA A 196 -17.55 9.82 20.66
C ALA A 196 -16.23 9.08 20.42
N ALA A 197 -16.26 7.73 20.36
CA ALA A 197 -15.09 6.92 20.04
C ALA A 197 -14.56 7.19 18.62
N PHE A 198 -15.45 7.21 17.63
CA PHE A 198 -15.08 7.55 16.25
C PHE A 198 -14.61 8.99 16.13
N GLN A 199 -15.29 9.93 16.78
CA GLN A 199 -14.85 11.34 16.83
C GLN A 199 -13.46 11.49 17.45
N ALA A 200 -13.17 10.79 18.55
CA ALA A 200 -11.84 10.81 19.17
C ALA A 200 -10.75 10.32 18.22
N VAL A 201 -11.00 9.23 17.49
CA VAL A 201 -10.04 8.69 16.51
C VAL A 201 -9.87 9.66 15.34
N ILE A 202 -10.96 10.22 14.80
CA ILE A 202 -10.95 11.15 13.67
C ILE A 202 -10.23 12.45 14.07
N PHE A 203 -10.65 13.09 15.16
CA PHE A 203 -10.06 14.38 15.57
C PHE A 203 -8.63 14.24 16.07
N GLY A 204 -8.30 13.12 16.74
CA GLY A 204 -6.92 12.81 17.09
C GLY A 204 -6.02 12.65 15.86
N SER A 205 -6.50 11.96 14.83
CA SER A 205 -5.79 11.82 13.57
C SER A 205 -5.69 13.14 12.80
N ALA A 206 -6.76 13.95 12.82
CA ALA A 206 -6.79 15.28 12.22
C ALA A 206 -5.81 16.24 12.91
N PHE A 207 -5.74 16.21 14.25
CA PHE A 207 -4.77 16.99 15.02
C PHE A 207 -3.33 16.67 14.63
N LEU A 208 -2.98 15.38 14.55
CA LEU A 208 -1.67 14.95 14.07
C LEU A 208 -1.41 15.40 12.62
N ARG A 209 -2.42 15.40 11.77
CA ARG A 209 -2.31 15.84 10.39
C ARG A 209 -1.96 17.32 10.25
N ILE A 210 -2.43 18.18 11.16
CA ILE A 210 -2.08 19.61 11.20
C ILE A 210 -0.56 19.79 11.35
N PHE A 211 0.09 18.99 12.19
CA PHE A 211 1.57 19.03 12.31
C PHE A 211 2.26 18.56 11.02
N SER A 212 1.70 17.53 10.34
CA SER A 212 2.21 17.10 9.04
C SER A 212 2.19 18.27 8.04
N LEU A 213 1.06 18.95 7.88
CA LEU A 213 0.88 20.08 7.00
C LEU A 213 1.83 21.25 7.32
N ARG A 214 2.07 21.50 8.63
CA ARG A 214 3.03 22.52 9.06
C ARG A 214 4.47 22.22 8.57
N TRP A 215 4.91 20.94 8.63
CA TRP A 215 6.24 20.58 8.10
C TRP A 215 6.30 20.65 6.58
N GLN A 216 5.24 20.26 5.91
CA GLN A 216 5.17 20.40 4.44
C GLN A 216 5.23 21.89 4.04
N TRP A 217 4.51 22.76 4.72
CA TRP A 217 4.55 24.20 4.45
C TRP A 217 5.95 24.77 4.63
N LYS A 218 6.65 24.41 5.71
CA LYS A 218 8.02 24.85 6.01
C LYS A 218 9.09 24.24 5.09
N SER A 219 8.76 23.21 4.33
CA SER A 219 9.72 22.61 3.39
C SER A 219 10.13 23.63 2.31
N PRO A 220 11.42 23.71 1.96
CA PRO A 220 11.88 24.63 0.94
C PRO A 220 11.18 24.38 -0.40
N THR A 221 11.04 25.43 -1.21
CA THR A 221 10.44 25.35 -2.55
C THR A 221 11.54 25.43 -3.60
N ARG A 222 11.48 24.58 -4.61
CA ARG A 222 12.32 24.72 -5.80
C ARG A 222 11.51 25.35 -6.93
N PRO A 223 12.16 26.12 -7.83
CA PRO A 223 11.51 26.56 -9.04
C PRO A 223 10.99 25.34 -9.81
N HIS A 224 9.69 25.30 -10.06
CA HIS A 224 9.08 24.23 -10.85
C HIS A 224 9.62 24.31 -12.27
N ARG A 225 10.32 23.29 -12.72
CA ARG A 225 10.76 23.16 -14.10
C ARG A 225 9.71 22.33 -14.82
N ALA A 226 8.95 22.97 -15.68
CA ALA A 226 8.03 22.24 -16.54
C ALA A 226 8.79 21.10 -17.25
N PRO A 227 8.26 19.88 -17.29
CA PRO A 227 8.89 18.80 -18.01
C PRO A 227 9.12 19.22 -19.47
N PRO A 228 10.29 18.93 -20.08
CA PRO A 228 10.46 19.15 -21.50
C PRO A 228 9.35 18.47 -22.28
N ALA A 229 8.85 19.17 -23.31
CA ALA A 229 7.81 18.62 -24.19
C ALA A 229 8.30 17.26 -24.75
N ALA A 230 7.44 16.26 -24.66
CA ALA A 230 7.76 14.94 -25.22
C ALA A 230 7.87 15.11 -26.76
N HIS A 231 9.00 14.72 -27.32
CA HIS A 231 9.25 14.82 -28.77
C HIS A 231 8.43 13.82 -29.61
N GLU A 232 7.84 12.79 -28.97
CA GLU A 232 7.06 11.77 -29.66
C GLU A 232 5.57 12.13 -29.65
N SER A 233 4.92 11.92 -30.80
CA SER A 233 3.48 12.10 -30.93
C SER A 233 2.74 11.12 -30.02
N PHE A 234 1.58 11.50 -29.52
CA PHE A 234 0.71 10.65 -28.69
C PHE A 234 0.41 9.31 -29.39
N GLY A 235 0.13 9.35 -30.73
CA GLY A 235 -0.08 8.16 -31.53
C GLY A 235 1.12 7.22 -31.55
N GLY A 236 2.33 7.74 -31.76
CA GLY A 236 3.56 6.95 -31.74
C GLY A 236 3.80 6.26 -30.39
N GLN A 237 3.50 6.93 -29.27
CA GLN A 237 3.59 6.30 -27.94
C GLN A 237 2.56 5.17 -27.76
N ILE A 238 1.36 5.29 -28.31
CA ILE A 238 0.34 4.22 -28.29
C ILE A 238 0.83 3.01 -29.10
N ASP A 239 1.41 3.23 -30.27
CA ASP A 239 1.92 2.13 -31.11
C ASP A 239 3.08 1.39 -30.43
N VAL A 240 3.96 2.09 -29.74
CA VAL A 240 5.01 1.48 -28.90
C VAL A 240 4.41 0.60 -27.80
N ILE A 241 3.36 1.07 -27.13
CA ILE A 241 2.67 0.28 -26.09
C ILE A 241 2.01 -0.95 -26.70
N ARG A 242 1.31 -0.81 -27.84
CA ARG A 242 0.65 -1.92 -28.55
C ARG A 242 1.66 -2.97 -29.01
N GLY A 243 2.85 -2.56 -29.46
CA GLY A 243 3.94 -3.44 -29.85
C GLY A 243 4.61 -4.19 -28.67
N SER A 244 4.38 -3.74 -27.44
CA SER A 244 5.02 -4.30 -26.23
C SER A 244 4.20 -5.44 -25.61
N GLY A 245 4.15 -6.62 -26.25
CA GLY A 245 3.30 -7.74 -25.85
C GLY A 245 3.53 -8.22 -24.40
N SER A 246 4.77 -8.24 -23.90
CA SER A 246 5.06 -8.60 -22.51
C SER A 246 4.53 -7.57 -21.52
N PHE A 247 4.59 -6.27 -21.85
CA PHE A 247 4.02 -5.21 -21.04
C PHE A 247 2.49 -5.32 -21.00
N LEU A 248 1.84 -5.49 -22.14
CA LEU A 248 0.39 -5.65 -22.21
C LEU A 248 -0.10 -6.89 -21.45
N ALA A 249 0.57 -8.03 -21.59
CA ALA A 249 0.26 -9.23 -20.81
C ALA A 249 0.36 -8.99 -19.29
N PHE A 250 1.36 -8.20 -18.88
CA PHE A 250 1.53 -7.83 -17.49
C PHE A 250 0.44 -6.85 -17.00
N VAL A 251 0.02 -5.89 -17.83
CA VAL A 251 -1.09 -4.98 -17.50
C VAL A 251 -2.41 -5.76 -17.36
N VAL A 252 -2.69 -6.72 -18.27
CA VAL A 252 -3.88 -7.58 -18.16
C VAL A 252 -3.82 -8.44 -16.89
N PHE A 253 -2.66 -9.01 -16.57
CA PHE A 253 -2.47 -9.70 -15.29
C PHE A 253 -2.74 -8.77 -14.10
N GLY A 254 -2.23 -7.54 -14.13
CA GLY A 254 -2.45 -6.52 -13.11
C GLY A 254 -3.94 -6.17 -12.94
N ALA A 255 -4.70 -6.10 -14.03
CA ALA A 255 -6.14 -5.89 -14.01
C ALA A 255 -6.88 -7.07 -13.38
N VAL A 256 -6.58 -8.31 -13.79
CA VAL A 256 -7.14 -9.53 -13.19
C VAL A 256 -6.80 -9.64 -11.70
N TRP A 257 -5.57 -9.36 -11.33
CA TRP A 257 -5.14 -9.28 -9.95
C TRP A 257 -5.90 -8.19 -9.17
N SER A 258 -6.06 -7.00 -9.73
CA SER A 258 -6.82 -5.90 -9.11
C SER A 258 -8.27 -6.29 -8.87
N PHE A 259 -8.89 -7.02 -9.79
CA PHE A 259 -10.22 -7.58 -9.61
C PHE A 259 -10.24 -8.57 -8.44
N ALA A 260 -9.38 -9.58 -8.49
CA ALA A 260 -9.32 -10.64 -7.48
C ALA A 260 -9.12 -10.07 -6.06
N ALA A 261 -8.14 -9.17 -5.90
CA ALA A 261 -7.78 -8.59 -4.60
C ALA A 261 -8.85 -7.65 -4.04
N ASN A 262 -9.61 -6.95 -4.88
CA ASN A 262 -10.53 -5.91 -4.43
C ASN A 262 -12.00 -6.36 -4.43
N CYS A 263 -12.39 -7.42 -5.14
CA CYS A 263 -13.77 -7.88 -5.21
C CYS A 263 -14.36 -8.11 -3.80
N PHE A 264 -13.65 -8.87 -2.98
CA PHE A 264 -14.02 -9.11 -1.58
C PHE A 264 -13.02 -8.51 -0.58
N GLY A 265 -12.03 -7.75 -1.02
CA GLY A 265 -10.99 -7.14 -0.18
C GLY A 265 -11.54 -6.38 1.04
N PRO A 266 -12.47 -5.43 0.88
CA PRO A 266 -13.07 -4.72 2.01
C PRO A 266 -13.85 -5.62 2.97
N PHE A 267 -14.37 -6.75 2.49
CA PHE A 267 -15.26 -7.63 3.25
C PHE A 267 -14.52 -8.58 4.19
N TYR A 268 -13.20 -8.79 4.06
CA TYR A 268 -12.42 -9.55 5.03
C TYR A 268 -12.49 -8.93 6.43
N THR A 269 -12.33 -7.61 6.50
CA THR A 269 -12.40 -6.89 7.77
C THR A 269 -13.84 -6.84 8.31
N VAL A 270 -14.83 -6.66 7.43
CA VAL A 270 -16.26 -6.72 7.78
C VAL A 270 -16.60 -8.10 8.36
N PHE A 271 -16.16 -9.17 7.71
CA PHE A 271 -16.36 -10.55 8.17
C PHE A 271 -15.76 -10.77 9.57
N MET A 272 -14.55 -10.24 9.84
CA MET A 272 -13.93 -10.32 11.15
C MET A 272 -14.81 -9.68 12.24
N PHE A 273 -15.43 -8.52 11.94
CA PHE A 273 -16.33 -7.85 12.88
C PHE A 273 -17.67 -8.57 13.06
N ASP A 274 -18.27 -9.03 11.96
CA ASP A 274 -19.68 -9.47 11.97
C ASP A 274 -19.84 -10.97 12.22
N ARG A 275 -18.90 -11.80 11.75
CA ARG A 275 -19.02 -13.27 11.78
C ARG A 275 -18.03 -13.90 12.75
N VAL A 276 -16.81 -13.41 12.81
CA VAL A 276 -15.76 -13.93 13.71
C VAL A 276 -15.91 -13.34 15.12
N GLY A 277 -16.53 -12.17 15.24
CA GLY A 277 -16.72 -11.48 16.52
C GLY A 277 -15.45 -10.82 17.05
N PHE A 278 -14.54 -10.43 16.18
CA PHE A 278 -13.36 -9.67 16.55
C PHE A 278 -13.72 -8.26 17.01
N SER A 279 -13.00 -7.78 18.02
CA SER A 279 -13.00 -6.36 18.40
C SER A 279 -12.13 -5.55 17.42
N ALA A 280 -12.25 -4.23 17.46
CA ALA A 280 -11.37 -3.35 16.67
C ALA A 280 -9.90 -3.52 17.09
N LEU A 281 -9.64 -3.81 18.35
CA LEU A 281 -8.28 -4.11 18.82
C LEU A 281 -7.75 -5.40 18.19
N ASP A 282 -8.56 -6.48 18.15
CA ASP A 282 -8.14 -7.74 17.51
C ASP A 282 -7.82 -7.55 16.03
N VAL A 283 -8.70 -6.84 15.29
CA VAL A 283 -8.45 -6.49 13.88
C VAL A 283 -7.19 -5.64 13.73
N GLY A 284 -6.97 -4.70 14.64
CA GLY A 284 -5.75 -3.90 14.70
C GLY A 284 -4.50 -4.78 14.91
N VAL A 285 -4.56 -5.73 15.84
CA VAL A 285 -3.44 -6.66 16.13
C VAL A 285 -3.13 -7.54 14.92
N VAL A 286 -4.13 -8.19 14.32
CA VAL A 286 -3.86 -9.06 13.15
C VAL A 286 -3.31 -8.26 11.97
N THR A 287 -3.81 -7.03 11.75
CA THR A 287 -3.29 -6.15 10.71
C THR A 287 -1.84 -5.74 11.00
N ALA A 288 -1.52 -5.42 12.25
CA ALA A 288 -0.15 -5.12 12.68
C ALA A 288 0.79 -6.32 12.50
N LEU A 289 0.34 -7.52 12.83
CA LEU A 289 1.10 -8.77 12.63
C LEU A 289 1.40 -9.01 11.15
N SER A 290 0.45 -8.74 10.26
CA SER A 290 0.68 -8.79 8.80
C SER A 290 1.78 -7.81 8.36
N GLN A 291 1.76 -6.57 8.85
CA GLN A 291 2.79 -5.58 8.55
C GLN A 291 4.17 -6.00 9.06
N VAL A 292 4.24 -6.56 10.26
CA VAL A 292 5.48 -7.09 10.84
C VAL A 292 5.99 -8.28 10.03
N GLY A 293 5.11 -9.24 9.68
CA GLY A 293 5.46 -10.38 8.83
C GLY A 293 6.05 -9.95 7.49
N GLY A 294 5.42 -8.95 6.84
CA GLY A 294 5.92 -8.36 5.59
C GLY A 294 7.28 -7.69 5.76
N ALA A 295 7.45 -6.86 6.78
CA ALA A 295 8.70 -6.14 7.03
C ALA A 295 9.88 -7.09 7.30
N LEU A 296 9.65 -8.16 8.06
CA LEU A 296 10.68 -9.16 8.39
C LEU A 296 11.07 -10.03 7.20
N SER A 297 10.10 -10.35 6.33
CA SER A 297 10.34 -11.21 5.15
C SER A 297 10.96 -10.47 3.96
N LEU A 298 10.73 -9.15 3.84
CA LEU A 298 11.11 -8.34 2.68
C LEU A 298 12.58 -8.45 2.27
N PRO A 299 13.58 -8.46 3.20
CA PRO A 299 14.99 -8.63 2.82
C PRO A 299 15.30 -10.00 2.21
N ALA A 300 14.58 -11.04 2.62
CA ALA A 300 14.74 -12.38 2.04
C ALA A 300 14.16 -12.43 0.62
N TRP A 301 12.97 -11.86 0.42
CA TRP A 301 12.38 -11.74 -0.90
C TRP A 301 13.25 -10.92 -1.84
N GLY A 302 13.85 -9.80 -1.39
CA GLY A 302 14.78 -9.01 -2.19
C GLY A 302 15.96 -9.84 -2.70
N ARG A 303 16.63 -10.60 -1.83
CA ARG A 303 17.74 -11.51 -2.23
C ARG A 303 17.30 -12.59 -3.22
N LEU A 304 16.09 -13.12 -3.06
CA LEU A 304 15.56 -14.12 -3.99
C LEU A 304 15.27 -13.52 -5.37
N LEU A 305 14.69 -12.32 -5.42
CA LEU A 305 14.42 -11.59 -6.65
C LEU A 305 15.72 -11.30 -7.42
N ASP A 306 16.76 -10.85 -6.70
CA ASP A 306 18.07 -10.56 -7.30
C ASP A 306 18.73 -11.83 -7.84
N ARG A 307 18.57 -12.97 -7.17
CA ARG A 307 19.23 -14.24 -7.52
C ARG A 307 18.49 -15.03 -8.61
N TYR A 308 17.17 -15.07 -8.55
CA TYR A 308 16.36 -15.97 -9.41
C TYR A 308 15.49 -15.24 -10.44
N GLY A 309 15.44 -13.90 -10.40
CA GLY A 309 14.61 -13.07 -11.28
C GLY A 309 13.22 -12.79 -10.70
N ASN A 310 12.63 -11.70 -11.20
CA ASN A 310 11.41 -11.16 -10.59
C ASN A 310 10.19 -12.03 -10.88
N LYS A 311 10.01 -12.51 -12.11
CA LYS A 311 8.85 -13.30 -12.53
C LYS A 311 8.68 -14.56 -11.70
N SER A 312 9.73 -15.38 -11.62
CA SER A 312 9.67 -16.70 -10.96
C SER A 312 9.41 -16.57 -9.46
N VAL A 313 10.08 -15.60 -8.79
CA VAL A 313 9.89 -15.35 -7.36
C VAL A 313 8.52 -14.73 -7.07
N MET A 314 8.06 -13.80 -7.91
CA MET A 314 6.73 -13.20 -7.79
C MET A 314 5.62 -14.25 -7.91
N VAL A 315 5.71 -15.14 -8.90
CA VAL A 315 4.74 -16.24 -9.06
C VAL A 315 4.77 -17.19 -7.86
N PHE A 316 5.95 -17.54 -7.38
CA PHE A 316 6.09 -18.41 -6.21
C PHE A 316 5.46 -17.78 -4.95
N SER A 317 5.76 -16.51 -4.72
CA SER A 317 5.20 -15.74 -3.61
C SER A 317 3.67 -15.61 -3.71
N LEU A 318 3.14 -15.37 -4.93
CA LEU A 318 1.71 -15.36 -5.22
C LEU A 318 1.05 -16.70 -4.89
N LEU A 319 1.66 -17.80 -5.29
CA LEU A 319 1.15 -19.15 -5.00
C LEU A 319 1.06 -19.38 -3.49
N LEU A 320 2.13 -19.09 -2.73
CA LEU A 320 2.11 -19.25 -1.26
C LEU A 320 1.02 -18.41 -0.62
N TRP A 321 0.87 -17.16 -1.06
CA TRP A 321 -0.16 -16.28 -0.55
C TRP A 321 -1.55 -16.79 -0.89
N GLN A 322 -1.84 -17.04 -2.17
CA GLN A 322 -3.18 -17.40 -2.60
C GLN A 322 -3.64 -18.78 -2.11
N LEU A 323 -2.72 -19.75 -2.00
CA LEU A 323 -3.06 -21.04 -1.38
C LEU A 323 -3.45 -20.89 0.09
N SER A 324 -2.82 -19.98 0.83
CA SER A 324 -3.22 -19.71 2.21
C SER A 324 -4.57 -18.98 2.33
N MET A 325 -5.00 -18.25 1.29
CA MET A 325 -6.29 -17.58 1.29
C MET A 325 -7.48 -18.56 1.34
N PHE A 326 -7.31 -19.81 0.88
CA PHE A 326 -8.36 -20.82 1.02
C PHE A 326 -8.66 -21.14 2.48
N LEU A 327 -7.76 -20.88 3.43
CA LEU A 327 -8.01 -21.07 4.86
C LEU A 327 -9.14 -20.18 5.39
N TRP A 328 -9.44 -19.06 4.72
CA TRP A 328 -10.57 -18.19 5.09
C TRP A 328 -11.92 -18.90 4.99
N CYS A 329 -12.05 -19.94 4.15
CA CYS A 329 -13.26 -20.71 4.01
C CYS A 329 -13.57 -21.61 5.24
N PHE A 330 -12.62 -21.72 6.16
CA PHE A 330 -12.77 -22.53 7.38
C PHE A 330 -12.80 -21.68 8.65
N VAL A 331 -12.71 -20.33 8.53
CA VAL A 331 -12.68 -19.44 9.68
C VAL A 331 -14.08 -19.15 10.19
N ASP A 332 -14.27 -19.34 11.49
CA ASP A 332 -15.49 -19.01 12.21
C ASP A 332 -15.16 -18.41 13.59
N ALA A 333 -16.17 -18.16 14.41
CA ALA A 333 -16.00 -17.62 15.77
C ALA A 333 -15.27 -18.59 16.70
N GLY A 334 -15.37 -19.92 16.49
CA GLY A 334 -14.76 -20.95 17.33
C GLY A 334 -13.26 -21.09 17.10
N ASN A 335 -12.79 -20.88 15.87
CA ASN A 335 -11.39 -21.06 15.50
C ASN A 335 -10.65 -19.74 15.16
N ARG A 336 -11.20 -18.60 15.56
CA ARG A 336 -10.73 -17.24 15.26
C ARG A 336 -9.22 -16.99 15.50
N ALA A 337 -8.60 -17.78 16.40
CA ALA A 337 -7.16 -17.67 16.69
C ALA A 337 -6.28 -17.96 15.47
N ILE A 338 -6.76 -18.73 14.50
CA ILE A 338 -6.05 -19.01 13.24
C ILE A 338 -5.71 -17.71 12.50
N LEU A 339 -6.55 -16.69 12.59
CA LEU A 339 -6.34 -15.41 11.89
C LEU A 339 -5.06 -14.70 12.28
N TYR A 340 -4.58 -14.82 13.53
CA TYR A 340 -3.31 -14.20 13.94
C TYR A 340 -2.13 -14.79 13.17
N GLY A 341 -2.07 -16.10 13.04
CA GLY A 341 -1.06 -16.79 12.24
C GLY A 341 -1.24 -16.56 10.73
N LEU A 342 -2.47 -16.68 10.25
CA LEU A 342 -2.80 -16.51 8.83
C LEU A 342 -2.45 -15.11 8.33
N TRP A 343 -2.79 -14.05 9.06
CA TRP A 343 -2.45 -12.68 8.67
C TRP A 343 -0.95 -12.41 8.70
N THR A 344 -0.23 -12.97 9.68
CA THR A 344 1.24 -12.90 9.71
C THR A 344 1.83 -13.55 8.47
N TRP A 345 1.32 -14.73 8.10
CA TRP A 345 1.74 -15.46 6.90
C TRP A 345 1.40 -14.70 5.62
N ILE A 346 0.18 -14.15 5.51
CA ILE A 346 -0.24 -13.31 4.38
C ILE A 346 0.70 -12.12 4.23
N GLY A 347 1.03 -11.43 5.32
CA GLY A 347 1.99 -10.33 5.28
C GLY A 347 3.36 -10.76 4.76
N ALA A 348 3.90 -11.86 5.29
CA ALA A 348 5.20 -12.37 4.89
C ALA A 348 5.24 -12.81 3.42
N THR A 349 4.20 -13.47 2.94
CA THR A 349 4.15 -13.97 1.55
C THR A 349 3.80 -12.88 0.55
N SER A 350 2.83 -12.01 0.84
CA SER A 350 2.45 -10.91 -0.06
C SER A 350 3.59 -9.91 -0.33
N ALA A 351 4.52 -9.74 0.61
CA ALA A 351 5.65 -8.83 0.45
C ALA A 351 6.53 -9.20 -0.76
N GLY A 352 6.75 -10.49 -1.01
CA GLY A 352 7.50 -10.96 -2.19
C GLY A 352 6.77 -10.68 -3.50
N PHE A 353 5.46 -10.86 -3.51
CA PHE A 353 4.62 -10.56 -4.67
C PHE A 353 4.63 -9.06 -4.99
N VAL A 354 4.38 -8.21 -4.01
CA VAL A 354 4.34 -6.75 -4.21
C VAL A 354 5.68 -6.21 -4.69
N LEU A 355 6.79 -6.67 -4.09
CA LEU A 355 8.13 -6.28 -4.52
C LEU A 355 8.44 -6.76 -5.93
N GLY A 356 8.10 -8.01 -6.25
CA GLY A 356 8.27 -8.58 -7.59
C GLY A 356 7.43 -7.88 -8.64
N GLN A 357 6.17 -7.58 -8.35
CA GLN A 357 5.26 -6.86 -9.22
C GLN A 357 5.80 -5.45 -9.56
N PHE A 358 6.28 -4.74 -8.57
CA PHE A 358 6.86 -3.41 -8.76
C PHE A 358 8.14 -3.46 -9.62
N THR A 359 9.04 -4.38 -9.32
CA THR A 359 10.34 -4.47 -10.02
C THR A 359 10.20 -4.96 -11.46
N ILE A 360 9.31 -5.92 -11.72
CA ILE A 360 9.06 -6.39 -13.10
C ILE A 360 8.34 -5.33 -13.93
N LEU A 361 7.40 -4.58 -13.35
CA LEU A 361 6.75 -3.45 -14.02
C LEU A 361 7.78 -2.45 -14.54
N LEU A 362 8.72 -2.04 -13.68
CA LEU A 362 9.77 -1.08 -14.06
C LEU A 362 10.66 -1.57 -15.22
N ARG A 363 10.84 -2.89 -15.35
CA ARG A 363 11.62 -3.51 -16.45
C ARG A 363 10.84 -3.64 -17.76
N LEU A 364 9.52 -3.80 -17.66
CA LEU A 364 8.65 -4.02 -18.83
C LEU A 364 8.17 -2.72 -19.47
N ILE A 365 8.23 -1.59 -18.75
CA ILE A 365 7.79 -0.29 -19.27
C ILE A 365 8.66 0.13 -20.47
N PRO A 366 8.05 0.36 -21.66
CA PRO A 366 8.77 0.85 -22.82
C PRO A 366 9.39 2.23 -22.53
N SER A 367 10.69 2.39 -22.75
CA SER A 367 11.41 3.65 -22.47
C SER A 367 10.88 4.83 -23.28
N ALA A 368 10.51 4.62 -24.54
CA ALA A 368 9.98 5.63 -25.45
C ALA A 368 8.60 6.16 -25.03
N ALA A 369 7.74 5.32 -24.40
CA ALA A 369 6.40 5.69 -23.95
C ALA A 369 6.23 5.64 -22.42
N LYS A 370 7.29 5.84 -21.65
CA LYS A 370 7.35 5.57 -20.22
C LYS A 370 6.22 6.22 -19.42
N LYS A 371 5.95 7.50 -19.63
CA LYS A 371 4.90 8.23 -18.88
C LYS A 371 3.51 7.70 -19.21
N LEU A 372 3.23 7.48 -20.50
CA LEU A 372 1.95 6.96 -20.97
C LEU A 372 1.73 5.52 -20.49
N ALA A 373 2.76 4.67 -20.53
CA ALA A 373 2.69 3.28 -20.07
C ALA A 373 2.41 3.17 -18.56
N ILE A 374 3.03 4.01 -17.73
CA ILE A 374 2.74 4.08 -16.28
C ILE A 374 1.28 4.52 -16.06
N GLY A 375 0.84 5.59 -16.74
CA GLY A 375 -0.54 6.06 -16.67
C GLY A 375 -1.55 5.02 -17.12
N PHE A 376 -1.27 4.31 -18.22
CA PHE A 376 -2.11 3.25 -18.75
C PHE A 376 -2.25 2.07 -17.75
N ASN A 377 -1.13 1.61 -17.20
CA ASN A 377 -1.16 0.54 -16.19
C ASN A 377 -1.96 0.95 -14.94
N LEU A 378 -1.78 2.19 -14.47
CA LEU A 378 -2.53 2.72 -13.32
C LEU A 378 -4.02 2.86 -13.65
N ALA A 379 -4.37 3.38 -14.83
CA ALA A 379 -5.76 3.54 -15.27
C ALA A 379 -6.49 2.20 -15.33
N MET A 380 -5.88 1.20 -15.98
CA MET A 380 -6.46 -0.14 -16.11
C MET A 380 -6.66 -0.81 -14.76
N SER A 381 -5.65 -0.77 -13.89
CA SER A 381 -5.74 -1.35 -12.55
C SER A 381 -6.78 -0.63 -11.69
N SER A 382 -6.84 0.71 -11.74
CA SER A 382 -7.79 1.50 -10.95
C SER A 382 -9.23 1.33 -11.42
N LEU A 383 -9.46 1.26 -12.74
CA LEU A 383 -10.79 1.05 -13.31
C LEU A 383 -11.38 -0.29 -12.85
N VAL A 384 -10.59 -1.36 -12.96
CA VAL A 384 -11.03 -2.69 -12.55
C VAL A 384 -11.20 -2.76 -11.02
N ALA A 385 -10.27 -2.18 -10.26
CA ALA A 385 -10.38 -2.11 -8.80
C ALA A 385 -11.58 -1.26 -8.32
N ALA A 386 -12.05 -0.29 -9.11
CA ALA A 386 -13.25 0.48 -8.79
C ALA A 386 -14.54 -0.32 -8.96
N VAL A 387 -14.60 -1.20 -9.97
CA VAL A 387 -15.79 -2.03 -10.23
C VAL A 387 -15.86 -3.23 -9.30
N ALA A 388 -14.72 -3.83 -8.97
CA ALA A 388 -14.65 -5.10 -8.26
C ALA A 388 -15.36 -5.13 -6.89
N PRO A 389 -15.18 -4.16 -5.96
CA PRO A 389 -15.87 -4.19 -4.66
C PRO A 389 -17.38 -3.98 -4.77
N ILE A 390 -17.85 -3.24 -5.80
CA ILE A 390 -19.28 -3.06 -6.07
C ILE A 390 -19.91 -4.39 -6.42
N LEU A 391 -19.28 -5.16 -7.31
CA LEU A 391 -19.72 -6.51 -7.66
C LEU A 391 -19.68 -7.45 -6.45
N GLY A 392 -18.62 -7.40 -5.65
CA GLY A 392 -18.51 -8.19 -4.42
C GLY A 392 -19.62 -7.88 -3.43
N GLY A 393 -19.93 -6.61 -3.22
CA GLY A 393 -21.03 -6.18 -2.34
C GLY A 393 -22.40 -6.58 -2.86
N TRP A 394 -22.61 -6.48 -4.18
CA TRP A 394 -23.85 -6.92 -4.82
C TRP A 394 -24.05 -8.44 -4.67
N VAL A 395 -23.01 -9.25 -4.91
CA VAL A 395 -23.06 -10.71 -4.73
C VAL A 395 -23.41 -11.07 -3.29
N LEU A 396 -22.75 -10.44 -2.31
CA LEU A 396 -23.04 -10.69 -0.88
C LEU A 396 -24.46 -10.32 -0.49
N SER A 397 -25.03 -9.25 -1.07
CA SER A 397 -26.39 -8.81 -0.76
C SER A 397 -27.47 -9.64 -1.45
N ASN A 398 -27.16 -10.29 -2.57
CA ASN A 398 -28.10 -11.05 -3.40
C ASN A 398 -27.71 -12.53 -3.49
N ALA A 399 -26.99 -13.06 -2.51
CA ALA A 399 -26.55 -14.45 -2.53
C ALA A 399 -27.76 -15.41 -2.58
N PRO A 400 -27.73 -16.45 -3.45
CA PRO A 400 -28.80 -17.43 -3.54
C PRO A 400 -29.01 -18.16 -2.21
N ALA A 401 -30.26 -18.44 -1.85
CA ALA A 401 -30.60 -19.18 -0.63
C ALA A 401 -29.92 -20.56 -0.56
N GLY A 402 -29.63 -21.17 -1.73
CA GLY A 402 -28.92 -22.45 -1.81
C GLY A 402 -27.45 -22.42 -1.40
N TRP A 403 -26.87 -21.24 -1.19
CA TRP A 403 -25.49 -21.12 -0.67
C TRP A 403 -25.36 -21.31 0.84
N GLY A 404 -26.49 -21.52 1.52
CA GLY A 404 -26.53 -21.73 2.96
C GLY A 404 -26.68 -20.45 3.77
N GLY A 405 -26.25 -20.47 5.03
CA GLY A 405 -26.33 -19.30 5.92
C GLY A 405 -25.31 -18.23 5.60
N PRO A 406 -25.43 -17.06 6.26
CA PRO A 406 -24.54 -15.92 5.98
C PRO A 406 -23.05 -16.20 6.13
N LEU A 407 -22.64 -17.15 6.99
CA LEU A 407 -21.24 -17.56 7.15
C LEU A 407 -20.73 -18.26 5.88
N GLN A 408 -21.53 -19.23 5.37
CA GLN A 408 -21.18 -20.00 4.17
C GLN A 408 -21.10 -19.11 2.92
N VAL A 409 -21.96 -18.12 2.82
CA VAL A 409 -21.92 -17.13 1.73
C VAL A 409 -20.56 -16.42 1.70
N TYR A 410 -20.05 -15.96 2.84
CA TYR A 410 -18.72 -15.36 2.91
C TYR A 410 -17.63 -16.36 2.52
N HIS A 411 -17.71 -17.61 2.98
CA HIS A 411 -16.73 -18.66 2.65
C HIS A 411 -16.66 -18.91 1.15
N ILE A 412 -17.81 -19.00 0.46
CA ILE A 412 -17.89 -19.15 -1.00
C ILE A 412 -17.30 -17.92 -1.70
N CYS A 413 -17.65 -16.72 -1.27
CA CYS A 413 -17.15 -15.47 -1.85
C CYS A 413 -15.64 -15.34 -1.70
N PHE A 414 -15.07 -15.75 -0.58
CA PHE A 414 -13.62 -15.64 -0.34
C PHE A 414 -12.79 -16.61 -1.20
N MET A 415 -13.40 -17.67 -1.77
CA MET A 415 -12.71 -18.50 -2.77
C MET A 415 -12.44 -17.78 -4.08
N VAL A 416 -13.20 -16.74 -4.41
CA VAL A 416 -13.03 -16.00 -5.68
C VAL A 416 -11.63 -15.41 -5.80
N GLN A 417 -11.11 -14.79 -4.74
CA GLN A 417 -9.78 -14.15 -4.80
C GLN A 417 -8.68 -15.16 -5.16
N PRO A 418 -8.47 -16.27 -4.44
CA PRO A 418 -7.40 -17.20 -4.78
C PRO A 418 -7.62 -17.87 -6.14
N ILE A 419 -8.84 -18.25 -6.50
CA ILE A 419 -9.14 -18.88 -7.79
C ILE A 419 -8.80 -17.93 -8.95
N VAL A 420 -9.32 -16.71 -8.93
CA VAL A 420 -9.10 -15.72 -10.00
C VAL A 420 -7.63 -15.30 -10.07
N ALA A 421 -6.97 -15.09 -8.92
CA ALA A 421 -5.56 -14.71 -8.88
C ALA A 421 -4.65 -15.82 -9.41
N LEU A 422 -4.91 -17.08 -9.05
CA LEU A 422 -4.15 -18.23 -9.56
C LEU A 422 -4.39 -18.45 -11.06
N ALA A 423 -5.64 -18.34 -11.52
CA ALA A 423 -5.97 -18.37 -12.94
C ALA A 423 -5.26 -17.22 -13.69
N GLY A 424 -5.29 -16.01 -13.13
CA GLY A 424 -4.59 -14.85 -13.70
C GLY A 424 -3.07 -15.05 -13.81
N ALA A 425 -2.47 -15.83 -12.91
CA ALA A 425 -1.03 -16.12 -12.95
C ALA A 425 -0.58 -16.81 -14.25
N PHE A 426 -1.47 -17.53 -14.96
CA PHE A 426 -1.16 -18.09 -16.27
C PHE A 426 -0.84 -17.02 -17.32
N LEU A 427 -1.36 -15.80 -17.19
CA LEU A 427 -1.01 -14.68 -18.07
C LEU A 427 0.46 -14.30 -17.96
N LEU A 428 1.09 -14.55 -16.82
CA LEU A 428 2.52 -14.30 -16.61
C LEU A 428 3.41 -15.25 -17.44
N LEU A 429 2.87 -16.37 -17.95
CA LEU A 429 3.60 -17.22 -18.88
C LEU A 429 3.96 -16.47 -20.18
N ARG A 430 3.11 -15.52 -20.60
CA ARG A 430 3.34 -14.68 -21.78
C ARG A 430 4.34 -13.55 -21.55
N VAL A 431 4.64 -13.24 -20.28
CA VAL A 431 5.63 -12.22 -19.92
C VAL A 431 7.03 -12.80 -20.06
N ARG A 432 7.85 -12.22 -20.92
CA ARG A 432 9.26 -12.60 -21.10
C ARG A 432 10.12 -11.68 -20.24
N GLU A 433 10.87 -12.27 -19.30
CA GLU A 433 11.89 -11.58 -18.51
C GLU A 433 13.25 -12.15 -18.91
N PRO A 434 14.14 -11.36 -19.55
CA PRO A 434 15.50 -11.80 -19.86
C PRO A 434 16.24 -12.21 -18.58
N ALA A 435 16.97 -13.32 -18.62
CA ALA A 435 17.77 -13.85 -17.51
C ALA A 435 17.00 -14.33 -16.26
N ALA A 436 15.67 -14.50 -16.33
CA ALA A 436 14.92 -15.12 -15.23
C ALA A 436 15.26 -16.63 -15.12
N SER A 437 15.51 -17.09 -13.88
CA SER A 437 15.71 -18.52 -13.62
C SER A 437 14.39 -19.30 -13.78
N PRO A 438 14.42 -20.57 -14.19
CA PRO A 438 13.24 -21.43 -14.20
C PRO A 438 12.58 -21.50 -12.81
N PHE A 439 11.25 -21.60 -12.78
CA PHE A 439 10.47 -21.69 -11.55
C PHE A 439 10.92 -22.84 -10.62
N SER A 440 11.32 -23.97 -11.21
CA SER A 440 11.84 -25.13 -10.48
C SER A 440 13.05 -24.82 -9.60
N ARG A 441 13.91 -23.89 -10.01
CA ARG A 441 15.07 -23.44 -9.20
C ARG A 441 14.63 -22.65 -7.97
N VAL A 442 13.59 -21.85 -8.08
CA VAL A 442 13.02 -21.12 -6.92
C VAL A 442 12.43 -22.11 -5.92
N VAL A 443 11.65 -23.08 -6.39
CA VAL A 443 11.12 -24.17 -5.55
C VAL A 443 12.23 -24.97 -4.87
N GLY A 444 13.30 -25.30 -5.62
CA GLY A 444 14.48 -25.99 -5.07
C GLY A 444 15.18 -25.18 -3.97
N ALA A 445 15.31 -23.86 -4.15
CA ALA A 445 15.89 -22.97 -3.15
C ALA A 445 15.09 -22.93 -1.85
N MET A 446 13.77 -23.05 -1.92
CA MET A 446 12.87 -23.03 -0.75
C MET A 446 12.92 -24.31 0.10
N ARG A 447 13.49 -25.39 -0.42
CA ARG A 447 13.77 -26.59 0.36
C ARG A 447 14.87 -26.36 1.42
N ASN A 448 15.68 -25.28 1.24
CA ASN A 448 16.69 -24.93 2.24
C ASN A 448 16.02 -24.20 3.41
N ILE A 449 16.18 -24.76 4.61
CA ILE A 449 15.58 -24.22 5.85
C ILE A 449 16.02 -22.78 6.16
N ARG A 450 17.22 -22.38 5.76
CA ARG A 450 17.71 -20.98 5.91
C ARG A 450 16.96 -20.03 5.01
N THR A 451 16.67 -20.43 3.77
CA THR A 451 15.88 -19.63 2.82
C THR A 451 14.45 -19.52 3.29
N LEU A 452 13.83 -20.62 3.69
CA LEU A 452 12.48 -20.66 4.21
C LEU A 452 12.34 -19.83 5.50
N GLY A 453 13.26 -19.99 6.45
CA GLY A 453 13.30 -19.19 7.67
C GLY A 453 13.45 -17.69 7.40
N GLY A 454 14.22 -17.31 6.36
CA GLY A 454 14.36 -15.94 5.92
C GLY A 454 13.05 -15.35 5.39
N VAL A 455 12.32 -16.11 4.57
CA VAL A 455 11.01 -15.72 4.03
C VAL A 455 9.94 -15.59 5.11
N LEU A 456 10.02 -16.43 6.14
CA LEU A 456 9.12 -16.36 7.30
C LEU A 456 9.51 -15.27 8.32
N GLY A 457 10.55 -14.48 8.06
CA GLY A 457 11.04 -13.48 9.00
C GLY A 457 11.81 -14.05 10.19
N LEU A 458 12.11 -15.35 10.17
CA LEU A 458 12.78 -16.08 11.26
C LEU A 458 14.30 -16.18 11.06
N SER A 459 14.90 -15.33 10.21
CA SER A 459 16.32 -15.35 9.88
C SER A 459 17.23 -15.29 11.13
N PHE A 460 16.82 -14.57 12.16
CA PHE A 460 17.56 -14.45 13.41
C PHE A 460 17.61 -15.78 14.18
N LEU A 461 16.51 -16.53 14.24
CA LEU A 461 16.45 -17.84 14.88
C LEU A 461 17.30 -18.88 14.13
N VAL A 462 17.18 -18.88 12.79
CA VAL A 462 17.94 -19.79 11.94
C VAL A 462 19.44 -19.53 12.08
N ASN A 463 19.87 -18.26 12.09
CA ASN A 463 21.27 -17.90 12.30
C ASN A 463 21.74 -18.28 13.70
N TYR A 464 20.95 -18.03 14.75
CA TYR A 464 21.29 -18.40 16.10
C TYR A 464 21.53 -19.91 16.25
N VAL A 465 20.61 -20.74 15.73
CA VAL A 465 20.72 -22.20 15.82
C VAL A 465 21.89 -22.77 15.00
N PHE A 466 22.20 -22.20 13.84
CA PHE A 466 23.23 -22.75 12.95
C PHE A 466 24.64 -22.17 13.20
N VAL A 467 24.77 -20.92 13.66
CA VAL A 467 26.07 -20.33 14.02
C VAL A 467 26.63 -21.00 15.28
N GLU A 468 25.79 -21.28 16.27
CA GLU A 468 26.23 -21.94 17.51
C GLU A 468 26.74 -23.38 17.28
N ARG A 469 26.24 -24.07 16.23
CA ARG A 469 26.78 -25.40 15.84
C ARG A 469 28.12 -25.32 15.13
N THR A 470 28.38 -24.30 14.35
CA THR A 470 29.65 -24.18 13.58
C THR A 470 30.81 -23.84 14.50
N ASP A 471 30.61 -22.96 15.50
CA ASP A 471 31.65 -22.64 16.50
C ASP A 471 32.00 -23.81 17.41
N ARG A 472 31.11 -24.79 17.62
CA ARG A 472 31.40 -25.99 18.37
C ARG A 472 32.23 -27.02 17.60
N GLN A 473 32.21 -27.02 16.29
CA GLN A 473 32.96 -27.95 15.44
C GLN A 473 34.38 -27.47 15.11
N GLU A 474 34.68 -26.17 15.23
CA GLU A 474 35.98 -25.58 14.89
C GLU A 474 36.91 -25.33 16.08
N ARG A 475 36.59 -25.79 17.30
CA ARG A 475 37.59 -25.76 18.39
C ARG A 475 38.57 -26.91 18.20
N PRO A 476 39.81 -26.65 17.78
CA PRO A 476 40.83 -27.70 17.78
C PRO A 476 41.04 -28.19 19.22
N GLN A 477 41.01 -29.50 19.39
CA GLN A 477 41.42 -30.12 20.63
C GLN A 477 42.92 -29.79 20.84
N VAL A 478 43.21 -28.79 21.68
CA VAL A 478 44.56 -28.56 22.19
C VAL A 478 44.81 -29.67 23.21
N GLY A 479 45.54 -30.71 22.77
CA GLY A 479 46.00 -31.76 23.63
C GLY A 479 47.01 -31.24 24.65
N PRO A 480 47.09 -31.86 25.86
CA PRO A 480 47.99 -31.42 26.89
C PRO A 480 49.45 -31.72 26.52
N ARG A 481 50.30 -30.70 26.64
CA ARG A 481 51.74 -30.87 26.74
C ARG A 481 52.14 -31.02 28.20
#